data_31dc544c3b733989a0bea40c182968f5
#
_entry.id   31dc544c3b733989a0bea40c182968f5
#
_cell.length_a   1.000
_cell.length_b   1.000
_cell.length_c   1.000
_cell.angle_alpha   90.00
_cell.angle_beta   90.00
_cell.angle_gamma   90.00
#
_symmetry.space_group_name_H-M   'P 1'
#
loop_
_entity.id
_entity.type
_entity.pdbx_description
1 polymer ?
#
loop_
_entity_poly.entity_id
_entity_poly.type
_entity_poly.pdbx_seq_one_letter_code
_entity_poly.pdbx_strand_id
1 'polypeptide(L)'
;MKKFRILLLSAALAAGLAVPAGAASHTVAAGDTMWKLAVRYEVGTGEIIQANPQVSDPNLIYPGQVLAIPEVDAKVLQYEAEVIRLVNDIRKQNGLSPLTANWELSRVARYKSQDMVDNRYFAHNSPTYGTPFEMIRAFGLSFRTAGENIAYGYATPQKVVDGWMNSSGHRANILNASYKQIGVGYVAKGNYWTQMFMG
;
A
#
# COMPACT_ATOMS: atom_id res chain seq x y z
N MET A 1 58.11 0.29 -38.27
CA MET A 1 57.44 1.26 -37.41
C MET A 1 56.04 0.68 -37.02
N LYS A 2 55.93 0.12 -35.83
CA LYS A 2 54.66 -0.49 -35.35
C LYS A 2 53.84 0.63 -34.67
N LYS A 3 52.63 0.95 -35.19
CA LYS A 3 51.73 1.92 -34.60
C LYS A 3 50.97 1.24 -33.44
N PHE A 4 51.24 1.65 -32.21
CA PHE A 4 50.43 1.32 -31.03
C PHE A 4 49.11 2.08 -31.09
N ARG A 5 47.99 1.34 -31.17
CA ARG A 5 46.65 1.90 -30.93
C ARG A 5 46.37 1.84 -29.44
N ILE A 6 46.30 2.99 -28.80
CA ILE A 6 45.83 3.13 -27.43
C ILE A 6 44.29 3.04 -27.47
N LEU A 7 43.75 1.96 -26.91
CA LEU A 7 42.31 1.83 -26.63
C LEU A 7 42.03 2.65 -25.38
N LEU A 8 41.37 3.79 -25.53
CA LEU A 8 40.80 4.53 -24.40
C LEU A 8 39.57 3.77 -23.92
N LEU A 9 39.71 3.09 -22.78
CA LEU A 9 38.60 2.53 -22.04
C LEU A 9 37.90 3.69 -21.32
N SER A 10 36.77 4.18 -21.87
CA SER A 10 35.90 5.13 -21.19
C SER A 10 35.17 4.38 -20.07
N ALA A 11 35.67 4.52 -18.84
CA ALA A 11 34.93 4.14 -17.65
C ALA A 11 33.71 5.08 -17.53
N ALA A 12 32.53 4.60 -17.86
CA ALA A 12 31.31 5.28 -17.52
C ALA A 12 31.16 5.26 -15.99
N LEU A 13 31.39 6.42 -15.37
CA LEU A 13 31.12 6.64 -13.97
C LEU A 13 29.57 6.58 -13.84
N ALA A 14 29.05 5.45 -13.37
CA ALA A 14 27.67 5.38 -12.95
C ALA A 14 27.52 6.29 -11.72
N ALA A 15 27.01 7.50 -11.93
CA ALA A 15 26.57 8.35 -10.84
C ALA A 15 25.47 7.59 -10.10
N GLY A 16 25.81 6.97 -8.97
CA GLY A 16 24.84 6.31 -8.10
C GLY A 16 23.87 7.36 -7.62
N LEU A 17 22.62 7.30 -8.13
CA LEU A 17 21.53 8.08 -7.57
C LEU A 17 21.36 7.66 -6.11
N ALA A 18 21.43 8.62 -5.20
CA ALA A 18 21.13 8.38 -3.79
C ALA A 18 19.65 7.97 -3.69
N VAL A 19 19.40 6.71 -3.32
CA VAL A 19 18.05 6.22 -3.08
C VAL A 19 17.56 6.86 -1.78
N PRO A 20 16.36 7.49 -1.75
CA PRO A 20 15.83 8.07 -0.53
C PRO A 20 15.73 7.03 0.59
N ALA A 21 15.88 7.47 1.84
CA ALA A 21 15.63 6.61 3.00
C ALA A 21 14.18 6.09 2.96
N GLY A 22 13.99 4.77 3.11
CA GLY A 22 12.68 4.12 2.99
C GLY A 22 12.28 3.78 1.54
N ALA A 23 13.27 3.63 0.63
CA ALA A 23 13.03 3.13 -0.71
C ALA A 23 14.05 2.05 -1.09
N ALA A 24 13.59 0.99 -1.77
CA ALA A 24 14.42 0.01 -2.43
C ALA A 24 14.94 0.57 -3.76
N SER A 25 16.03 -0.02 -4.28
CA SER A 25 16.55 0.28 -5.61
C SER A 25 16.16 -0.83 -6.59
N HIS A 26 15.59 -0.46 -7.73
CA HIS A 26 15.29 -1.39 -8.82
C HIS A 26 16.02 -0.96 -10.10
N THR A 27 16.82 -1.88 -10.67
CA THR A 27 17.38 -1.68 -12.01
C THR A 27 16.42 -2.21 -13.05
N VAL A 28 15.93 -1.33 -13.91
CA VAL A 28 14.95 -1.65 -14.96
C VAL A 28 15.50 -2.73 -15.89
N ALA A 29 14.73 -3.78 -16.07
CA ALA A 29 14.99 -4.86 -17.02
C ALA A 29 14.13 -4.69 -18.29
N ALA A 30 14.52 -5.40 -19.36
CA ALA A 30 13.73 -5.40 -20.59
C ALA A 30 12.30 -5.90 -20.33
N GLY A 31 11.30 -5.13 -20.74
CA GLY A 31 9.89 -5.42 -20.56
C GLY A 31 9.28 -4.96 -19.24
N ASP A 32 10.05 -4.29 -18.35
CA ASP A 32 9.51 -3.58 -17.21
C ASP A 32 8.71 -2.34 -17.66
N THR A 33 7.69 -2.02 -16.89
CA THR A 33 6.94 -0.77 -16.98
C THR A 33 6.67 -0.27 -15.57
N MET A 34 6.41 1.03 -15.38
CA MET A 34 6.03 1.57 -14.06
C MET A 34 4.89 0.79 -13.42
N TRP A 35 3.88 0.40 -14.22
CA TRP A 35 2.75 -0.41 -13.74
C TRP A 35 3.19 -1.81 -13.26
N LYS A 36 4.02 -2.52 -14.05
CA LYS A 36 4.51 -3.85 -13.65
C LYS A 36 5.35 -3.79 -12.38
N LEU A 37 6.13 -2.73 -12.21
CA LEU A 37 6.91 -2.50 -10.99
C LEU A 37 5.99 -2.18 -9.82
N ALA A 38 4.97 -1.34 -10.01
CA ALA A 38 3.97 -1.05 -9.00
C ALA A 38 3.29 -2.33 -8.47
N VAL A 39 2.86 -3.23 -9.36
CA VAL A 39 2.29 -4.52 -9.00
C VAL A 39 3.30 -5.43 -8.29
N ARG A 40 4.54 -5.50 -8.80
CA ARG A 40 5.62 -6.34 -8.22
C ARG A 40 5.97 -5.94 -6.79
N TYR A 41 6.00 -4.64 -6.51
CA TYR A 41 6.40 -4.11 -5.22
C TYR A 41 5.22 -3.71 -4.32
N GLU A 42 3.99 -3.95 -4.77
CA GLU A 42 2.74 -3.63 -4.04
C GLU A 42 2.65 -2.15 -3.61
N VAL A 43 3.05 -1.25 -4.53
CA VAL A 43 3.01 0.20 -4.35
C VAL A 43 2.23 0.87 -5.49
N GLY A 44 1.85 2.13 -5.34
CA GLY A 44 1.18 2.84 -6.41
C GLY A 44 2.13 3.29 -7.52
N THR A 45 1.69 3.22 -8.77
CA THR A 45 2.47 3.77 -9.90
C THR A 45 2.81 5.24 -9.68
N GLY A 46 1.86 6.04 -9.17
CA GLY A 46 2.10 7.45 -8.83
C GLY A 46 3.15 7.64 -7.74
N GLU A 47 3.24 6.73 -6.77
CA GLU A 47 4.25 6.75 -5.72
C GLU A 47 5.66 6.49 -6.28
N ILE A 48 5.80 5.54 -7.22
CA ILE A 48 7.07 5.32 -7.92
C ILE A 48 7.45 6.56 -8.74
N ILE A 49 6.50 7.16 -9.46
CA ILE A 49 6.73 8.38 -10.25
C ILE A 49 7.22 9.52 -9.34
N GLN A 50 6.56 9.75 -8.21
CA GLN A 50 6.94 10.79 -7.24
C GLN A 50 8.32 10.55 -6.64
N ALA A 51 8.69 9.29 -6.40
CA ALA A 51 10.02 8.93 -5.88
C ALA A 51 11.13 9.08 -6.94
N ASN A 52 10.78 9.29 -8.21
CA ASN A 52 11.70 9.34 -9.34
C ASN A 52 11.50 10.60 -10.20
N PRO A 53 11.63 11.81 -9.65
CA PRO A 53 11.40 13.07 -10.40
C PRO A 53 12.38 13.28 -11.57
N GLN A 54 13.49 12.52 -11.60
CA GLN A 54 14.46 12.52 -12.70
C GLN A 54 13.94 11.80 -13.96
N VAL A 55 12.85 11.03 -13.87
CA VAL A 55 12.22 10.34 -15.00
C VAL A 55 11.25 11.31 -15.67
N SER A 56 11.65 11.86 -16.80
CA SER A 56 10.87 12.88 -17.51
C SER A 56 9.58 12.34 -18.12
N ASP A 57 9.61 11.09 -18.63
CA ASP A 57 8.42 10.39 -19.14
C ASP A 57 8.25 9.04 -18.42
N PRO A 58 7.30 8.94 -17.48
CA PRO A 58 7.04 7.70 -16.76
C PRO A 58 6.55 6.54 -17.65
N ASN A 59 6.07 6.82 -18.84
CA ASN A 59 5.66 5.78 -19.80
C ASN A 59 6.84 5.16 -20.54
N LEU A 60 8.02 5.78 -20.43
CA LEU A 60 9.22 5.39 -21.17
C LEU A 60 10.40 5.22 -20.22
N ILE A 61 10.59 4.02 -19.69
CA ILE A 61 11.73 3.61 -18.89
C ILE A 61 12.61 2.64 -19.67
N TYR A 62 13.93 2.71 -19.46
CA TYR A 62 14.91 1.95 -20.25
C TYR A 62 15.68 0.94 -19.39
N PRO A 63 16.01 -0.24 -19.97
CA PRO A 63 16.88 -1.20 -19.30
C PRO A 63 18.19 -0.56 -18.81
N GLY A 64 18.56 -0.88 -17.57
CA GLY A 64 19.74 -0.31 -16.88
C GLY A 64 19.45 0.98 -16.11
N GLN A 65 18.29 1.61 -16.28
CA GLN A 65 17.85 2.75 -15.48
C GLN A 65 17.60 2.31 -14.04
N VAL A 66 18.06 3.10 -13.06
CA VAL A 66 17.83 2.81 -11.65
C VAL A 66 16.66 3.64 -11.14
N LEU A 67 15.68 2.97 -10.55
CA LEU A 67 14.50 3.59 -9.96
C LEU A 67 14.48 3.38 -8.44
N ALA A 68 14.06 4.40 -7.71
CA ALA A 68 13.70 4.32 -6.31
C ALA A 68 12.28 3.76 -6.20
N ILE A 69 12.10 2.69 -5.45
CA ILE A 69 10.79 2.08 -5.17
C ILE A 69 10.44 2.38 -3.71
N PRO A 70 9.39 3.13 -3.42
CA PRO A 70 8.95 3.39 -2.05
C PRO A 70 8.67 2.08 -1.31
N GLU A 71 9.07 2.00 -0.06
CA GLU A 71 8.80 0.84 0.80
C GLU A 71 7.87 1.24 1.95
N VAL A 72 6.96 0.33 2.28
CA VAL A 72 6.17 0.44 3.50
C VAL A 72 7.00 -0.13 4.65
N ASP A 73 7.01 0.55 5.79
CA ASP A 73 7.71 0.08 6.99
C ASP A 73 7.30 -1.35 7.34
N ALA A 74 8.29 -2.21 7.60
CA ALA A 74 8.07 -3.65 7.84
C ALA A 74 7.16 -3.91 9.05
N LYS A 75 7.20 -3.06 10.09
CA LYS A 75 6.31 -3.17 11.24
C LYS A 75 4.87 -2.81 10.87
N VAL A 76 4.67 -1.84 9.97
CA VAL A 76 3.34 -1.51 9.44
C VAL A 76 2.77 -2.72 8.73
N LEU A 77 3.52 -3.32 7.80
CA LEU A 77 3.09 -4.53 7.08
C LEU A 77 2.79 -5.70 8.02
N GLN A 78 3.63 -5.92 9.03
CA GLN A 78 3.42 -6.96 10.04
C GLN A 78 2.12 -6.72 10.82
N TYR A 79 1.83 -5.49 11.21
CA TYR A 79 0.63 -5.13 11.97
C TYR A 79 -0.63 -5.30 11.12
N GLU A 80 -0.61 -4.87 9.86
CA GLU A 80 -1.73 -5.03 8.92
C GLU A 80 -2.01 -6.52 8.66
N ALA A 81 -0.98 -7.32 8.40
CA ALA A 81 -1.10 -8.76 8.18
C ALA A 81 -1.67 -9.47 9.42
N GLU A 82 -1.26 -9.08 10.62
CA GLU A 82 -1.76 -9.66 11.85
C GLU A 82 -3.24 -9.32 12.08
N VAL A 83 -3.69 -8.09 11.77
CA VAL A 83 -5.13 -7.76 11.81
C VAL A 83 -5.91 -8.64 10.84
N ILE A 84 -5.43 -8.84 9.62
CA ILE A 84 -6.09 -9.70 8.62
C ILE A 84 -6.19 -11.13 9.12
N ARG A 85 -5.12 -11.66 9.72
CA ARG A 85 -5.08 -13.00 10.31
C ARG A 85 -6.12 -13.15 11.42
N LEU A 86 -6.13 -12.23 12.39
CA LEU A 86 -7.07 -12.24 13.52
C LEU A 86 -8.53 -12.17 13.06
N VAL A 87 -8.83 -11.32 12.09
CA VAL A 87 -10.16 -11.21 11.49
C VAL A 87 -10.57 -12.52 10.81
N ASN A 88 -9.66 -13.16 10.09
CA ASN A 88 -9.94 -14.43 9.42
C ASN A 88 -10.14 -15.59 10.41
N ASP A 89 -9.42 -15.57 11.53
CA ASP A 89 -9.66 -16.54 12.63
C ASP A 89 -11.05 -16.36 13.24
N ILE A 90 -11.46 -15.11 13.50
CA ILE A 90 -12.81 -14.79 13.99
C ILE A 90 -13.88 -15.23 12.99
N ARG A 91 -13.70 -14.94 11.70
CA ARG A 91 -14.63 -15.36 10.65
C ARG A 91 -14.77 -16.88 10.60
N LYS A 92 -13.65 -17.60 10.64
CA LYS A 92 -13.64 -19.08 10.68
C LYS A 92 -14.39 -19.64 11.90
N GLN A 93 -14.20 -19.06 13.08
CA GLN A 93 -14.93 -19.42 14.30
C GLN A 93 -16.44 -19.20 14.19
N ASN A 94 -16.86 -18.28 13.31
CA ASN A 94 -18.26 -17.98 13.03
C ASN A 94 -18.78 -18.66 11.75
N GLY A 95 -18.10 -19.68 11.23
CA GLY A 95 -18.53 -20.45 10.04
C GLY A 95 -18.45 -19.70 8.72
N LEU A 96 -17.70 -18.60 8.65
CA LEU A 96 -17.54 -17.79 7.46
C LEU A 96 -16.22 -18.10 6.74
N SER A 97 -16.23 -17.99 5.41
CA SER A 97 -15.01 -18.09 4.62
C SER A 97 -14.04 -16.95 4.98
N PRO A 98 -12.72 -17.21 4.99
CA PRO A 98 -11.73 -16.18 5.18
C PRO A 98 -11.77 -15.18 4.02
N LEU A 99 -11.38 -13.94 4.32
CA LEU A 99 -11.19 -12.89 3.33
C LEU A 99 -9.80 -12.99 2.72
N THR A 100 -9.70 -12.77 1.42
CA THR A 100 -8.41 -12.67 0.72
C THR A 100 -7.82 -11.28 0.95
N ALA A 101 -6.56 -11.23 1.39
CA ALA A 101 -5.83 -9.98 1.49
C ALA A 101 -5.69 -9.35 0.09
N ASN A 102 -5.98 -8.06 -0.01
CA ASN A 102 -5.82 -7.27 -1.24
C ASN A 102 -4.87 -6.11 -0.95
N TRP A 103 -3.68 -6.13 -1.57
CA TRP A 103 -2.65 -5.14 -1.31
C TRP A 103 -3.04 -3.72 -1.78
N GLU A 104 -3.78 -3.60 -2.88
CA GLU A 104 -4.28 -2.32 -3.37
C GLU A 104 -5.29 -1.73 -2.37
N LEU A 105 -6.18 -2.57 -1.84
CA LEU A 105 -7.13 -2.15 -0.81
C LEU A 105 -6.42 -1.77 0.50
N SER A 106 -5.35 -2.48 0.89
CA SER A 106 -4.50 -2.10 2.03
C SER A 106 -3.82 -0.75 1.80
N ARG A 107 -3.37 -0.50 0.57
CA ARG A 107 -2.84 0.81 0.18
C ARG A 107 -3.89 1.91 0.34
N VAL A 108 -5.12 1.72 -0.15
CA VAL A 108 -6.23 2.68 0.06
C VAL A 108 -6.47 2.92 1.55
N ALA A 109 -6.49 1.85 2.35
CA ALA A 109 -6.69 1.94 3.80
C ALA A 109 -5.56 2.72 4.51
N ARG A 110 -4.28 2.56 4.07
CA ARG A 110 -3.15 3.37 4.58
C ARG A 110 -3.32 4.85 4.25
N TYR A 111 -3.72 5.16 3.01
CA TYR A 111 -4.02 6.54 2.61
C TYR A 111 -5.15 7.14 3.45
N LYS A 112 -6.20 6.38 3.75
CA LYS A 112 -7.28 6.82 4.63
C LYS A 112 -6.78 7.10 6.05
N SER A 113 -6.00 6.19 6.62
CA SER A 113 -5.41 6.38 7.96
C SER A 113 -4.48 7.60 8.00
N GLN A 114 -3.67 7.80 6.95
CA GLN A 114 -2.78 8.96 6.84
C GLN A 114 -3.57 10.26 6.67
N ASP A 115 -4.60 10.27 5.85
CA ASP A 115 -5.49 11.42 5.61
C ASP A 115 -6.18 11.88 6.93
N MET A 116 -6.62 10.94 7.76
CA MET A 116 -7.16 11.26 9.09
C MET A 116 -6.12 11.97 9.98
N VAL A 117 -4.86 11.54 9.92
CA VAL A 117 -3.74 12.16 10.67
C VAL A 117 -3.43 13.57 10.14
N ASP A 118 -3.29 13.71 8.83
CA ASP A 118 -2.82 14.93 8.19
C ASP A 118 -3.86 16.06 8.27
N ASN A 119 -5.12 15.71 8.06
CA ASN A 119 -6.25 16.65 8.12
C ASN A 119 -6.91 16.73 9.52
N ARG A 120 -6.36 16.03 10.53
CA ARG A 120 -6.79 16.10 11.94
C ARG A 120 -8.28 15.83 12.13
N TYR A 121 -8.80 14.78 11.51
CA TYR A 121 -10.19 14.34 11.67
C TYR A 121 -10.28 12.85 11.99
N PHE A 122 -11.47 12.41 12.43
CA PHE A 122 -11.80 11.00 12.59
C PHE A 122 -13.23 10.76 12.16
N ALA A 123 -13.42 10.36 10.92
CA ALA A 123 -14.71 10.09 10.30
C ALA A 123 -14.56 9.19 9.07
N HIS A 124 -15.63 8.53 8.67
CA HIS A 124 -15.67 7.76 7.43
C HIS A 124 -15.49 8.65 6.20
N ASN A 125 -16.18 9.79 6.14
CA ASN A 125 -16.03 10.74 5.04
C ASN A 125 -14.72 11.50 5.16
N SER A 126 -13.90 11.40 4.10
CA SER A 126 -12.65 12.13 3.97
C SER A 126 -12.91 13.51 3.35
N PRO A 127 -12.26 14.58 3.85
CA PRO A 127 -12.29 15.89 3.18
C PRO A 127 -11.55 15.87 1.85
N THR A 128 -10.62 14.91 1.64
CA THR A 128 -9.81 14.77 0.42
C THR A 128 -10.45 13.84 -0.60
N TYR A 129 -10.99 12.70 -0.14
CA TYR A 129 -11.40 11.58 -1.00
C TYR A 129 -12.91 11.28 -0.98
N GLY A 130 -13.70 12.03 -0.20
CA GLY A 130 -15.14 11.77 -0.04
C GLY A 130 -15.44 10.54 0.82
N THR A 131 -16.48 9.80 0.47
CA THR A 131 -16.88 8.57 1.15
C THR A 131 -15.85 7.45 0.94
N PRO A 132 -15.79 6.42 1.79
CA PRO A 132 -14.93 5.25 1.59
C PRO A 132 -15.13 4.60 0.22
N PHE A 133 -16.35 4.60 -0.28
CA PHE A 133 -16.70 4.01 -1.58
C PHE A 133 -16.17 4.82 -2.76
N GLU A 134 -16.21 6.14 -2.66
CA GLU A 134 -15.61 7.06 -3.64
C GLU A 134 -14.09 6.91 -3.62
N MET A 135 -13.49 6.84 -2.45
CA MET A 135 -12.06 6.64 -2.29
C MET A 135 -11.58 5.33 -2.93
N ILE A 136 -12.22 4.20 -2.65
CA ILE A 136 -11.88 2.90 -3.26
C ILE A 136 -11.92 2.99 -4.79
N ARG A 137 -12.95 3.63 -5.37
CA ARG A 137 -13.07 3.81 -6.83
C ARG A 137 -12.01 4.75 -7.39
N ALA A 138 -11.69 5.84 -6.68
CA ALA A 138 -10.66 6.79 -7.10
C ALA A 138 -9.27 6.15 -7.20
N PHE A 139 -9.03 5.08 -6.43
CA PHE A 139 -7.81 4.26 -6.51
C PHE A 139 -7.88 3.16 -7.57
N GLY A 140 -8.95 3.11 -8.37
CA GLY A 140 -9.09 2.19 -9.51
C GLY A 140 -9.71 0.83 -9.15
N LEU A 141 -10.16 0.65 -7.92
CA LEU A 141 -10.79 -0.60 -7.48
C LEU A 141 -12.30 -0.59 -7.74
N SER A 142 -12.85 -1.75 -8.11
CA SER A 142 -14.28 -1.96 -8.33
C SER A 142 -14.82 -3.01 -7.38
N PHE A 143 -16.07 -2.85 -6.95
CA PHE A 143 -16.74 -3.74 -6.01
C PHE A 143 -18.26 -3.75 -6.26
N ARG A 144 -18.94 -4.80 -5.82
CA ARG A 144 -20.42 -4.86 -5.72
C ARG A 144 -20.87 -4.41 -4.34
N THR A 145 -20.15 -4.82 -3.31
CA THR A 145 -20.36 -4.43 -1.92
C THR A 145 -19.04 -3.99 -1.31
N ALA A 146 -19.08 -3.00 -0.44
CA ALA A 146 -17.91 -2.56 0.31
C ALA A 146 -18.29 -2.10 1.71
N GLY A 147 -17.29 -2.03 2.60
CA GLY A 147 -17.47 -1.53 3.96
C GLY A 147 -16.14 -1.04 4.54
N GLU A 148 -16.23 -0.25 5.59
CA GLU A 148 -15.09 0.32 6.28
C GLU A 148 -15.28 0.25 7.78
N ASN A 149 -14.21 -0.10 8.50
CA ASN A 149 -14.05 0.12 9.93
C ASN A 149 -12.86 1.06 10.14
N ILE A 150 -13.00 2.04 11.01
CA ILE A 150 -11.90 2.92 11.42
C ILE A 150 -11.74 2.89 12.93
N ALA A 151 -10.50 3.10 13.39
CA ALA A 151 -10.18 3.21 14.81
C ALA A 151 -8.93 4.06 15.02
N TYR A 152 -8.72 4.59 16.22
CA TYR A 152 -7.47 5.23 16.60
C TYR A 152 -7.16 4.94 18.07
N GLY A 153 -5.89 5.11 18.47
CA GLY A 153 -5.43 4.94 19.85
C GLY A 153 -5.13 3.50 20.27
N TYR A 154 -5.40 2.51 19.42
CA TYR A 154 -5.08 1.10 19.72
C TYR A 154 -3.65 0.76 19.31
N ALA A 155 -2.79 0.47 20.28
CA ALA A 155 -1.35 0.29 20.05
C ALA A 155 -0.97 -1.07 19.41
N THR A 156 -1.90 -2.03 19.32
CA THR A 156 -1.61 -3.36 18.78
C THR A 156 -2.74 -3.91 17.92
N PRO A 157 -2.43 -4.82 16.96
CA PRO A 157 -3.43 -5.51 16.15
C PRO A 157 -4.52 -6.20 16.97
N GLN A 158 -4.16 -6.91 18.03
CA GLN A 158 -5.14 -7.59 18.88
C GLN A 158 -6.13 -6.58 19.50
N LYS A 159 -5.61 -5.48 20.08
CA LYS A 159 -6.48 -4.48 20.74
C LYS A 159 -7.45 -3.81 19.78
N VAL A 160 -7.03 -3.49 18.55
CA VAL A 160 -7.94 -2.87 17.58
C VAL A 160 -9.01 -3.84 17.11
N VAL A 161 -8.65 -5.11 16.87
CA VAL A 161 -9.64 -6.13 16.49
C VAL A 161 -10.62 -6.38 17.62
N ASP A 162 -10.17 -6.48 18.87
CA ASP A 162 -11.05 -6.59 20.04
C ASP A 162 -11.99 -5.38 20.15
N GLY A 163 -11.47 -4.17 19.92
CA GLY A 163 -12.28 -2.95 19.89
C GLY A 163 -13.37 -2.99 18.82
N TRP A 164 -13.04 -3.41 17.61
CA TRP A 164 -14.02 -3.57 16.55
C TRP A 164 -15.04 -4.67 16.85
N MET A 165 -14.63 -5.79 17.41
CA MET A 165 -15.55 -6.89 17.76
C MET A 165 -16.49 -6.53 18.91
N ASN A 166 -16.12 -5.62 19.78
CA ASN A 166 -16.97 -5.11 20.87
C ASN A 166 -17.98 -4.03 20.40
N SER A 167 -17.86 -3.54 19.17
CA SER A 167 -18.80 -2.61 18.54
C SER A 167 -19.71 -3.34 17.55
N SER A 168 -21.03 -3.25 17.73
CA SER A 168 -21.99 -3.99 16.89
C SER A 168 -21.87 -3.66 15.40
N GLY A 169 -21.66 -2.39 15.05
CA GLY A 169 -21.50 -1.95 13.64
C GLY A 169 -20.21 -2.47 13.02
N HIS A 170 -19.07 -2.33 13.72
CA HIS A 170 -17.79 -2.82 13.22
C HIS A 170 -17.76 -4.35 13.12
N ARG A 171 -18.32 -5.04 14.12
CA ARG A 171 -18.46 -6.51 14.11
C ARG A 171 -19.32 -6.98 12.95
N ALA A 172 -20.41 -6.26 12.62
CA ALA A 172 -21.25 -6.60 11.48
C ALA A 172 -20.47 -6.56 10.16
N ASN A 173 -19.55 -5.61 9.97
CA ASN A 173 -18.65 -5.58 8.82
C ASN A 173 -17.72 -6.80 8.81
N ILE A 174 -17.06 -7.11 9.92
CA ILE A 174 -16.14 -8.25 10.03
C ILE A 174 -16.83 -9.58 9.71
N LEU A 175 -18.08 -9.74 10.14
CA LEU A 175 -18.87 -10.97 9.96
C LEU A 175 -19.77 -10.93 8.71
N ASN A 176 -19.65 -9.94 7.85
CA ASN A 176 -20.46 -9.88 6.63
C ASN A 176 -20.02 -10.96 5.61
N ALA A 177 -20.93 -11.87 5.27
CA ALA A 177 -20.68 -12.98 4.34
C ALA A 177 -20.51 -12.53 2.88
N SER A 178 -20.99 -11.33 2.53
CA SER A 178 -20.89 -10.78 1.16
C SER A 178 -19.47 -10.33 0.83
N TYR A 179 -18.63 -10.03 1.82
CA TYR A 179 -17.27 -9.62 1.58
C TYR A 179 -16.36 -10.82 1.26
N LYS A 180 -15.42 -10.59 0.35
CA LYS A 180 -14.45 -11.59 -0.15
C LYS A 180 -13.02 -11.14 0.04
N GLN A 181 -12.78 -9.84 0.09
CA GLN A 181 -11.45 -9.24 0.18
C GLN A 181 -11.38 -8.27 1.34
N ILE A 182 -10.19 -8.11 1.88
CA ILE A 182 -9.87 -7.21 2.99
C ILE A 182 -8.57 -6.47 2.70
N GLY A 183 -8.53 -5.18 3.03
CA GLY A 183 -7.35 -4.37 3.13
C GLY A 183 -7.28 -3.69 4.49
N VAL A 184 -6.09 -3.60 5.06
CA VAL A 184 -5.85 -2.92 6.34
C VAL A 184 -4.76 -1.89 6.15
N GLY A 185 -4.95 -0.71 6.74
CA GLY A 185 -3.98 0.37 6.74
C GLY A 185 -3.73 0.89 8.15
N TYR A 186 -2.44 0.94 8.53
CA TYR A 186 -2.00 1.42 9.83
C TYR A 186 -1.05 2.61 9.70
N VAL A 187 -1.26 3.63 10.55
CA VAL A 187 -0.35 4.77 10.73
C VAL A 187 0.01 4.87 12.21
N ALA A 188 1.32 4.78 12.51
CA ALA A 188 1.83 4.75 13.88
C ALA A 188 1.57 6.05 14.66
N LYS A 189 1.57 7.21 13.99
CA LYS A 189 1.26 8.49 14.61
C LYS A 189 -0.20 8.52 15.05
N GLY A 190 -0.44 8.39 16.35
CA GLY A 190 -1.78 8.31 16.95
C GLY A 190 -2.44 6.94 16.84
N ASN A 191 -1.75 5.92 16.29
CA ASN A 191 -2.28 4.57 16.06
C ASN A 191 -3.62 4.59 15.32
N TYR A 192 -3.64 5.20 14.13
CA TYR A 192 -4.81 5.20 13.26
C TYR A 192 -4.87 3.91 12.44
N TRP A 193 -6.07 3.32 12.38
CA TRP A 193 -6.36 2.07 11.70
C TRP A 193 -7.55 2.24 10.77
N THR A 194 -7.42 1.74 9.58
CA THR A 194 -8.53 1.60 8.63
C THR A 194 -8.58 0.15 8.15
N GLN A 195 -9.76 -0.43 8.16
CA GLN A 195 -10.04 -1.75 7.62
C GLN A 195 -11.10 -1.59 6.55
N MET A 196 -10.79 -1.98 5.32
CA MET A 196 -11.71 -1.92 4.18
C MET A 196 -12.03 -3.32 3.69
N PHE A 197 -13.27 -3.49 3.24
CA PHE A 197 -13.79 -4.74 2.73
C PHE A 197 -14.39 -4.56 1.35
N MET A 198 -14.26 -5.58 0.50
CA MET A 198 -14.92 -5.65 -0.82
C MET A 198 -15.50 -7.05 -1.08
N GLY A 199 -16.63 -7.08 -1.87
CA GLY A 199 -17.26 -8.28 -2.40
C GLY A 199 -17.94 -8.05 -3.75
#